data_1b656f41c71522c5cda617433f7797dc
#
_entry.id   1b656f41c71522c5cda617433f7797dc
#
_cell.length_a   1.000
_cell.length_b   1.000
_cell.length_c   1.000
_cell.angle_alpha   90.00
_cell.angle_beta   90.00
_cell.angle_gamma   90.00
#
_symmetry.space_group_name_H-M   'P 1'
#
loop_
_entity.id
_entity.type
_entity.pdbx_description
1 polymer ?
#
loop_
_entity_poly.entity_id
_entity_poly.type
_entity_poly.pdbx_seq_one_letter_code
_entity_poly.pdbx_strand_id
1 'polypeptide(L)'
;MAHSFAFVDSEGDPKGLISGGSDDQYVHLQAYGDTQAVIVSSEADNNSIMVTGWYNLDTDEWSTRVACPAPYYVWKNKQWTFDVEAFLEALRLQRGQLILASDWTQLPDSPLTTAKKAEWATYRQALRDVPENYSSATSIDDVVWPTKP
;
A
#
# COMPACT_ATOMS: atom_id res chain seq x y z
N MET A 1 -8.29 -0.41 -37.17
CA MET A 1 -9.26 -0.38 -36.05
C MET A 1 -8.66 0.52 -34.99
N ALA A 2 -9.48 1.20 -34.21
CA ALA A 2 -8.95 1.98 -33.09
C ALA A 2 -8.62 1.02 -31.95
N HIS A 3 -7.39 1.04 -31.48
CA HIS A 3 -6.93 0.26 -30.34
C HIS A 3 -6.73 1.16 -29.13
N SER A 4 -6.83 0.59 -27.93
CA SER A 4 -6.35 1.21 -26.70
C SER A 4 -4.95 0.66 -26.40
N PHE A 5 -4.11 1.51 -25.80
CA PHE A 5 -2.75 1.16 -25.41
C PHE A 5 -2.60 1.44 -23.92
N ALA A 6 -2.07 0.48 -23.19
CA ALA A 6 -1.65 0.70 -21.81
C ALA A 6 -0.12 0.86 -21.75
N PHE A 7 0.34 1.72 -20.88
CA PHE A 7 1.75 1.83 -20.52
C PHE A 7 1.99 0.98 -19.28
N VAL A 8 2.83 -0.03 -19.42
CA VAL A 8 3.18 -0.94 -18.33
C VAL A 8 4.64 -0.76 -17.94
N ASP A 9 4.91 -0.89 -16.65
CA ASP A 9 6.28 -0.90 -16.12
C ASP A 9 6.96 -2.27 -16.32
N SER A 10 8.17 -2.41 -15.81
CA SER A 10 8.96 -3.65 -15.88
C SER A 10 8.32 -4.86 -15.18
N GLU A 11 7.33 -4.65 -14.33
CA GLU A 11 6.54 -5.69 -13.67
C GLU A 11 5.23 -6.02 -14.42
N GLY A 12 4.96 -5.31 -15.53
CA GLY A 12 3.72 -5.42 -16.29
C GLY A 12 2.53 -4.69 -15.65
N ASP A 13 2.81 -3.79 -14.70
CA ASP A 13 1.79 -3.02 -13.99
C ASP A 13 1.33 -1.81 -14.82
N PRO A 14 0.03 -1.65 -15.12
CA PRO A 14 -0.43 -0.55 -15.94
C PRO A 14 -0.31 0.79 -15.18
N LYS A 15 0.36 1.76 -15.81
CA LYS A 15 0.59 3.11 -15.27
C LYS A 15 -0.21 4.19 -16.00
N GLY A 16 -0.75 3.86 -17.16
CA GLY A 16 -1.56 4.77 -17.94
C GLY A 16 -2.25 4.08 -19.10
N LEU A 17 -3.28 4.70 -19.63
CA LEU A 17 -4.07 4.20 -20.76
C LEU A 17 -4.31 5.32 -21.77
N ILE A 18 -4.16 5.03 -23.05
CA ILE A 18 -4.56 5.89 -24.16
C ILE A 18 -5.54 5.14 -25.04
N SER A 19 -6.69 5.75 -25.34
CA SER A 19 -7.73 5.19 -26.19
C SER A 19 -7.80 5.92 -27.52
N GLY A 20 -8.12 5.21 -28.61
CA GLY A 20 -8.54 5.79 -29.87
C GLY A 20 -7.43 6.10 -30.88
N GLY A 21 -6.29 5.44 -30.80
CA GLY A 21 -5.22 5.59 -31.77
C GLY A 21 -5.18 4.51 -32.85
N SER A 22 -4.42 4.75 -33.94
CA SER A 22 -4.05 3.75 -34.92
C SER A 22 -2.67 3.16 -34.60
N ASP A 23 -2.44 1.91 -35.03
CA ASP A 23 -1.19 1.18 -34.78
C ASP A 23 0.06 1.98 -35.22
N ASP A 24 -0.02 2.73 -36.33
CA ASP A 24 1.08 3.53 -36.83
C ASP A 24 1.45 4.75 -35.99
N GLN A 25 0.53 5.24 -35.19
CA GLN A 25 0.78 6.41 -34.31
C GLN A 25 1.53 6.03 -33.03
N TYR A 26 1.47 4.77 -32.63
CA TYR A 26 1.97 4.30 -31.34
C TYR A 26 3.30 3.58 -31.39
N VAL A 27 3.76 3.18 -32.56
CA VAL A 27 5.15 2.68 -32.79
C VAL A 27 6.19 3.73 -32.33
N HIS A 28 5.80 5.00 -32.28
CA HIS A 28 6.65 6.11 -31.82
C HIS A 28 6.44 6.54 -30.35
N LEU A 29 5.43 6.01 -29.67
CA LEU A 29 5.25 6.19 -28.23
C LEU A 29 6.17 5.23 -27.48
N GLN A 30 7.46 5.35 -27.76
CA GLN A 30 8.46 4.68 -26.95
C GLN A 30 8.41 5.28 -25.54
N ALA A 31 8.19 4.39 -24.60
CA ALA A 31 8.50 4.52 -23.19
C ALA A 31 8.29 5.92 -22.57
N TYR A 32 7.21 6.10 -21.89
CA TYR A 32 7.10 7.19 -20.95
C TYR A 32 7.91 6.79 -19.70
N GLY A 33 9.14 7.26 -19.59
CA GLY A 33 10.07 6.80 -18.55
C GLY A 33 10.45 5.32 -18.71
N ASP A 34 10.31 4.52 -17.64
CA ASP A 34 10.62 3.09 -17.60
C ASP A 34 9.44 2.19 -18.00
N THR A 35 8.45 2.72 -18.74
CA THR A 35 7.27 1.96 -19.18
C THR A 35 7.34 1.61 -20.66
N GLN A 36 6.69 0.53 -21.08
CA GLN A 36 6.47 0.19 -22.48
C GLN A 36 4.99 0.23 -22.84
N ALA A 37 4.67 0.59 -24.10
CA ALA A 37 3.31 0.59 -24.61
C ALA A 37 2.92 -0.81 -25.05
N VAL A 38 1.77 -1.31 -24.59
CA VAL A 38 1.19 -2.60 -24.99
C VAL A 38 -0.24 -2.42 -25.47
N ILE A 39 -0.65 -3.22 -26.45
CA ILE A 39 -2.01 -3.16 -27.01
C ILE A 39 -3.00 -3.76 -26.01
N VAL A 40 -4.09 -3.03 -25.79
CA VAL A 40 -5.27 -3.52 -25.10
C VAL A 40 -6.30 -3.91 -26.15
N SER A 41 -6.86 -5.12 -26.10
CA SER A 41 -7.89 -5.53 -27.05
C SER A 41 -9.11 -4.60 -26.95
N SER A 42 -9.78 -4.35 -28.07
CA SER A 42 -10.95 -3.46 -28.16
C SER A 42 -12.14 -3.91 -27.31
N GLU A 43 -12.14 -5.14 -26.84
CA GLU A 43 -13.17 -5.75 -25.99
C GLU A 43 -12.84 -5.68 -24.49
N ALA A 44 -11.63 -5.28 -24.16
CA ALA A 44 -11.23 -5.16 -22.76
C ALA A 44 -11.86 -3.92 -22.13
N ASP A 45 -12.44 -4.09 -20.97
CA ASP A 45 -12.83 -2.96 -20.11
C ASP A 45 -11.57 -2.24 -19.62
N ASN A 46 -11.32 -1.07 -20.18
CA ASN A 46 -10.15 -0.26 -19.87
C ASN A 46 -10.00 0.03 -18.37
N ASN A 47 -11.11 0.17 -17.65
CA ASN A 47 -11.09 0.38 -16.20
C ASN A 47 -10.65 -0.87 -15.45
N SER A 48 -11.12 -2.05 -15.87
CA SER A 48 -10.69 -3.32 -15.28
C SER A 48 -9.18 -3.54 -15.44
N ILE A 49 -8.62 -3.21 -16.60
CA ILE A 49 -7.18 -3.35 -16.85
C ILE A 49 -6.36 -2.47 -15.92
N MET A 50 -6.76 -1.22 -15.73
CA MET A 50 -6.04 -0.29 -14.84
C MET A 50 -6.10 -0.69 -13.37
N VAL A 51 -7.16 -1.38 -12.95
CA VAL A 51 -7.38 -1.73 -11.53
C VAL A 51 -6.91 -3.16 -11.22
N THR A 52 -7.23 -4.10 -12.09
CA THR A 52 -7.01 -5.54 -11.82
C THR A 52 -6.14 -6.23 -12.86
N GLY A 53 -5.84 -5.59 -13.99
CA GLY A 53 -5.00 -6.15 -15.05
C GLY A 53 -3.52 -6.08 -14.71
N TRP A 54 -2.77 -6.98 -15.28
CA TRP A 54 -1.32 -6.89 -15.42
C TRP A 54 -0.90 -7.58 -16.72
N TYR A 55 0.16 -7.09 -17.35
CA TYR A 55 0.66 -7.61 -18.59
C TYR A 55 1.85 -8.54 -18.36
N ASN A 56 1.76 -9.77 -18.82
CA ASN A 56 2.87 -10.70 -18.73
C ASN A 56 3.86 -10.43 -19.89
N LEU A 57 4.96 -9.78 -19.58
CA LEU A 57 6.00 -9.43 -20.57
C LEU A 57 6.71 -10.63 -21.19
N ASP A 58 6.64 -11.81 -20.56
CA ASP A 58 7.26 -13.03 -21.08
C ASP A 58 6.36 -13.74 -22.10
N THR A 59 5.05 -13.62 -21.97
CA THR A 59 4.05 -14.29 -22.83
C THR A 59 3.30 -13.34 -23.75
N ASP A 60 3.50 -12.03 -23.59
CA ASP A 60 2.77 -10.97 -24.29
C ASP A 60 1.24 -11.05 -24.12
N GLU A 61 0.78 -11.41 -22.92
CA GLU A 61 -0.64 -11.59 -22.62
C GLU A 61 -1.09 -10.78 -21.40
N TRP A 62 -2.33 -10.27 -21.48
CA TRP A 62 -3.00 -9.69 -20.31
C TRP A 62 -3.53 -10.77 -19.39
N SER A 63 -3.32 -10.54 -18.10
CA SER A 63 -3.84 -11.39 -17.02
C SER A 63 -4.58 -10.54 -15.99
N THR A 64 -5.45 -11.17 -15.20
CA THR A 64 -6.16 -10.50 -14.12
C THR A 64 -5.53 -10.87 -12.80
N ARG A 65 -5.20 -9.87 -11.99
CA ARG A 65 -4.77 -10.07 -10.59
C ARG A 65 -5.96 -10.55 -9.76
N VAL A 66 -5.70 -11.44 -8.84
CA VAL A 66 -6.62 -11.63 -7.71
C VAL A 66 -6.75 -10.33 -6.94
N ALA A 67 -7.90 -10.10 -6.30
CA ALA A 67 -8.13 -8.90 -5.51
C ALA A 67 -7.01 -8.72 -4.47
N CYS A 68 -6.66 -7.45 -4.20
CA CYS A 68 -5.72 -7.13 -3.13
C CYS A 68 -6.23 -7.73 -1.80
N PRO A 69 -5.45 -8.55 -1.10
CA PRO A 69 -5.94 -9.28 0.08
C PRO A 69 -6.28 -8.36 1.25
N ALA A 70 -5.55 -7.26 1.41
CA ALA A 70 -5.74 -6.32 2.51
C ALA A 70 -4.96 -5.01 2.24
N PRO A 71 -5.16 -3.93 3.03
CA PRO A 71 -4.28 -2.77 3.02
C PRO A 71 -2.81 -3.14 3.23
N TYR A 72 -1.91 -2.30 2.75
CA TYR A 72 -0.44 -2.48 2.83
C TYR A 72 0.09 -3.69 2.03
N TYR A 73 -0.65 -4.16 1.03
CA TYR A 73 -0.11 -5.07 0.04
C TYR A 73 0.18 -4.31 -1.25
N VAL A 74 1.33 -4.56 -1.84
CA VAL A 74 1.76 -4.03 -3.13
C VAL A 74 1.92 -5.17 -4.13
N TRP A 75 1.57 -4.91 -5.39
CA TRP A 75 1.79 -5.86 -6.46
C TRP A 75 3.26 -5.79 -6.88
N LYS A 76 4.00 -6.88 -6.69
CA LYS A 76 5.41 -6.97 -7.03
C LYS A 76 5.80 -8.41 -7.38
N ASN A 77 6.66 -8.57 -8.38
CA ASN A 77 7.06 -9.91 -8.85
C ASN A 77 5.85 -10.81 -9.16
N LYS A 78 4.82 -10.28 -9.82
CA LYS A 78 3.60 -11.00 -10.22
C LYS A 78 2.79 -11.59 -9.04
N GLN A 79 2.92 -11.00 -7.86
CA GLN A 79 2.19 -11.41 -6.64
C GLN A 79 1.95 -10.24 -5.69
N TRP A 80 0.96 -10.38 -4.81
CA TRP A 80 0.76 -9.44 -3.71
C TRP A 80 1.80 -9.68 -2.63
N THR A 81 2.56 -8.66 -2.30
CA THR A 81 3.59 -8.69 -1.27
C THR A 81 3.23 -7.69 -0.18
N PHE A 82 3.32 -8.10 1.07
CA PHE A 82 3.05 -7.21 2.20
C PHE A 82 4.15 -6.14 2.32
N ASP A 83 3.74 -4.87 2.32
CA ASP A 83 4.61 -3.72 2.51
C ASP A 83 4.72 -3.39 4.00
N VAL A 84 5.69 -4.00 4.64
CA VAL A 84 5.93 -3.82 6.08
C VAL A 84 6.29 -2.37 6.44
N GLU A 85 6.96 -1.63 5.55
CA GLU A 85 7.33 -0.24 5.84
C GLU A 85 6.11 0.68 5.84
N ALA A 86 5.24 0.57 4.84
CA ALA A 86 3.98 1.31 4.81
C ALA A 86 3.08 0.96 6.01
N PHE A 87 3.05 -0.31 6.39
CA PHE A 87 2.34 -0.78 7.58
C PHE A 87 2.92 -0.18 8.87
N LEU A 88 4.24 -0.20 9.06
CA LEU A 88 4.90 0.37 10.23
C LEU A 88 4.71 1.88 10.32
N GLU A 89 4.68 2.60 9.20
CA GLU A 89 4.39 4.03 9.17
C GLU A 89 2.98 4.31 9.68
N ALA A 90 1.98 3.55 9.24
CA ALA A 90 0.62 3.65 9.76
C ALA A 90 0.53 3.36 11.26
N LEU A 91 1.26 2.35 11.77
CA LEU A 91 1.36 2.07 13.20
C LEU A 91 1.99 3.24 13.97
N ARG A 92 3.06 3.84 13.45
CA ARG A 92 3.71 5.00 14.07
C ARG A 92 2.79 6.20 14.15
N LEU A 93 1.98 6.45 13.11
CA LEU A 93 0.99 7.51 13.08
C LEU A 93 -0.10 7.29 14.14
N GLN A 94 -0.70 6.11 14.18
CA GLN A 94 -1.73 5.76 15.16
C GLN A 94 -1.19 5.79 16.60
N ARG A 95 -0.02 5.23 16.85
CA ARG A 95 0.68 5.31 18.12
C ARG A 95 0.88 6.77 18.57
N GLY A 96 1.31 7.63 17.63
CA GLY A 96 1.52 9.06 17.91
C GLY A 96 0.26 9.73 18.45
N GLN A 97 -0.89 9.45 17.87
CA GLN A 97 -2.18 9.96 18.35
C GLN A 97 -2.51 9.46 19.77
N LEU A 98 -2.27 8.18 20.07
CA LEU A 98 -2.53 7.61 21.39
C LEU A 98 -1.59 8.18 22.46
N ILE A 99 -0.33 8.42 22.11
CA ILE A 99 0.64 9.07 23.01
C ILE A 99 0.19 10.51 23.28
N LEU A 100 -0.12 11.29 22.26
CA LEU A 100 -0.58 12.67 22.38
C LEU A 100 -1.84 12.76 23.27
N ALA A 101 -2.82 11.89 23.06
CA ALA A 101 -4.05 11.82 23.85
C ALA A 101 -3.81 11.49 25.34
N SER A 102 -2.63 10.98 25.70
CA SER A 102 -2.24 10.62 27.06
C SER A 102 -1.19 11.55 27.68
N ASP A 103 -0.72 12.60 26.98
CA ASP A 103 0.34 13.49 27.48
C ASP A 103 -0.03 14.20 28.77
N TRP A 104 -1.28 14.61 28.93
CA TRP A 104 -1.80 15.26 30.14
C TRP A 104 -1.59 14.41 31.40
N THR A 105 -1.51 13.09 31.27
CA THR A 105 -1.34 12.18 32.42
C THR A 105 0.03 12.30 33.08
N GLN A 106 1.00 12.85 32.38
CA GLN A 106 2.38 12.99 32.81
C GLN A 106 2.71 14.40 33.31
N LEU A 107 1.77 15.34 33.21
CA LEU A 107 1.99 16.69 33.68
C LEU A 107 2.14 16.74 35.24
N PRO A 108 2.94 17.68 35.78
CA PRO A 108 3.13 17.81 37.22
C PRO A 108 1.82 18.05 37.97
N ASP A 109 0.92 18.83 37.37
CA ASP A 109 -0.38 19.24 37.93
C ASP A 109 -1.54 18.29 37.53
N SER A 110 -1.23 17.16 36.91
CA SER A 110 -2.23 16.13 36.58
C SER A 110 -2.93 15.64 37.87
N PRO A 111 -4.28 15.55 37.90
CA PRO A 111 -5.04 15.16 39.09
C PRO A 111 -4.95 13.65 39.41
N LEU A 112 -4.05 12.93 38.78
CA LEU A 112 -3.86 11.50 38.99
C LEU A 112 -3.02 11.21 40.22
N THR A 113 -3.32 10.11 40.92
CA THR A 113 -2.46 9.55 41.97
C THR A 113 -1.11 9.09 41.37
N THR A 114 -0.07 9.02 42.22
CA THR A 114 1.24 8.51 41.79
C THR A 114 1.16 7.11 41.19
N ALA A 115 0.34 6.21 41.74
CA ALA A 115 0.12 4.88 41.21
C ALA A 115 -0.49 4.94 39.80
N LYS A 116 -1.52 5.77 39.60
CA LYS A 116 -2.17 5.92 38.30
C LYS A 116 -1.26 6.56 37.23
N LYS A 117 -0.42 7.51 37.64
CA LYS A 117 0.63 8.07 36.77
C LYS A 117 1.61 6.98 36.32
N ALA A 118 2.00 6.06 37.18
CA ALA A 118 2.88 4.95 36.86
C ALA A 118 2.23 3.97 35.86
N GLU A 119 0.95 3.63 36.02
CA GLU A 119 0.20 2.82 35.09
C GLU A 119 0.17 3.47 33.67
N TRP A 120 -0.10 4.77 33.61
CA TRP A 120 -0.06 5.52 32.36
C TRP A 120 1.35 5.56 31.75
N ALA A 121 2.39 5.69 32.55
CA ALA A 121 3.76 5.65 32.06
C ALA A 121 4.08 4.28 31.42
N THR A 122 3.65 3.20 32.05
CA THR A 122 3.80 1.83 31.52
C THR A 122 3.04 1.65 30.19
N TYR A 123 1.79 2.09 30.12
CA TYR A 123 0.99 2.08 28.90
C TYR A 123 1.68 2.85 27.75
N ARG A 124 2.17 4.04 28.03
CA ARG A 124 2.87 4.90 27.07
C ARG A 124 4.19 4.27 26.60
N GLN A 125 4.90 3.55 27.47
CA GLN A 125 6.07 2.81 27.05
C GLN A 125 5.69 1.63 26.14
N ALA A 126 4.68 0.86 26.50
CA ALA A 126 4.18 -0.21 25.65
C ALA A 126 3.73 0.30 24.27
N LEU A 127 3.11 1.49 24.20
CA LEU A 127 2.78 2.13 22.90
C LEU A 127 4.03 2.43 22.05
N ARG A 128 5.13 2.89 22.68
CA ARG A 128 6.38 3.19 21.94
C ARG A 128 6.99 1.94 21.34
N ASP A 129 6.81 0.81 21.98
CA ASP A 129 7.40 -0.47 21.59
C ASP A 129 6.58 -1.18 20.48
N VAL A 130 5.31 -0.78 20.24
CA VAL A 130 4.44 -1.40 19.23
C VAL A 130 5.11 -1.51 17.85
N PRO A 131 5.67 -0.45 17.23
CA PRO A 131 6.21 -0.61 15.88
C PRO A 131 7.39 -1.57 15.80
N GLU A 132 8.20 -1.67 16.84
CA GLU A 132 9.34 -2.59 16.87
C GLU A 132 8.87 -4.04 16.96
N ASN A 133 7.85 -4.31 17.76
CA ASN A 133 7.25 -5.63 17.91
C ASN A 133 6.68 -6.20 16.60
N TYR A 134 6.37 -5.32 15.63
CA TYR A 134 5.79 -5.69 14.33
C TYR A 134 6.75 -5.49 13.15
N SER A 135 8.04 -5.27 13.41
CA SER A 135 9.06 -5.05 12.36
C SER A 135 9.22 -6.24 11.39
N SER A 136 8.82 -7.43 11.80
CA SER A 136 8.81 -8.65 10.98
C SER A 136 7.39 -9.14 10.62
N ALA A 137 6.37 -8.29 10.74
CA ALA A 137 5.01 -8.67 10.40
C ALA A 137 4.87 -9.04 8.91
N THR A 138 4.03 -10.00 8.63
CA THR A 138 3.67 -10.44 7.28
C THR A 138 2.20 -10.21 6.93
N SER A 139 1.42 -9.75 7.90
CA SER A 139 0.01 -9.38 7.75
C SER A 139 -0.40 -8.32 8.78
N ILE A 140 -1.60 -7.75 8.60
CA ILE A 140 -2.16 -6.75 9.51
C ILE A 140 -2.97 -7.36 10.68
N ASP A 141 -3.22 -8.66 10.65
CA ASP A 141 -4.23 -9.30 11.52
C ASP A 141 -3.77 -9.47 12.97
N ASP A 142 -2.49 -9.24 13.26
CA ASP A 142 -1.87 -9.57 14.54
C ASP A 142 -1.59 -8.35 15.43
N VAL A 143 -2.09 -7.14 15.07
CA VAL A 143 -1.78 -5.94 15.86
C VAL A 143 -2.58 -5.89 17.15
N VAL A 144 -1.88 -6.10 18.27
CA VAL A 144 -2.43 -5.97 19.62
C VAL A 144 -1.98 -4.64 20.23
N TRP A 145 -2.93 -3.73 20.39
CA TRP A 145 -2.66 -2.45 21.06
C TRP A 145 -2.70 -2.62 22.58
N PRO A 146 -1.79 -1.93 23.31
CA PRO A 146 -1.84 -1.91 24.77
C PRO A 146 -3.17 -1.41 25.30
N THR A 147 -3.64 -2.01 26.39
CA THR A 147 -4.89 -1.61 27.05
C THR A 147 -4.66 -0.33 27.85
N LYS A 148 -5.51 0.65 27.61
CA LYS A 148 -5.51 1.92 28.33
C LYS A 148 -5.87 1.72 29.81
N PRO A 149 -5.10 2.32 30.77
CA PRO A 149 -5.38 2.24 32.22
C PRO A 149 -6.66 2.90 32.65
#